data_b79b100e81dccdd27f146323d69e6631
#
_entry.id   b79b100e81dccdd27f146323d69e6631
#
_cell.length_a   1.000
_cell.length_b   1.000
_cell.length_c   1.000
_cell.angle_alpha   90.00
_cell.angle_beta   90.00
_cell.angle_gamma   90.00
#
_symmetry.space_group_name_H-M   'P 1'
#
loop_
_entity.id
_entity.type
_entity.pdbx_description
1 polymer ?
#
loop_
_entity_poly.entity_id
_entity_poly.type
_entity_poly.pdbx_seq_one_letter_code
_entity_poly.pdbx_strand_id
1 'polypeptide(L)'
;MIGQKGPAHTFNNDDTLGTMHNRTCTDRNNALTDHHSPSGEYSDELFMEEALRAAQRALELHEVPVGAVVVREGRVVARGWNRNLADNDPTAHAEIVALREAGAIVGNHRLGQCELFATIEPCAMCAGALVHARIKRLVYGADDPKAGAVHSVMQVLNHPLLNHRMEIQGGVLAGRSAELLQSFFRERR
;
A
#
# COMPACT_ATOMS: atom_id res chain seq x y z
N MET A 1 -45.20 -29.04 6.50
CA MET A 1 -45.95 -28.97 5.21
C MET A 1 -45.07 -28.19 4.23
N ILE A 2 -44.66 -28.91 3.17
CA ILE A 2 -44.42 -28.50 1.78
C ILE A 2 -43.38 -27.37 1.61
N GLY A 3 -42.15 -27.51 1.15
CA GLY A 3 -41.64 -28.39 0.08
C GLY A 3 -41.79 -27.73 -1.32
N GLN A 4 -40.74 -26.96 -1.78
CA GLN A 4 -40.58 -26.79 -3.23
C GLN A 4 -39.09 -26.75 -3.59
N LYS A 5 -38.70 -27.78 -4.37
CA LYS A 5 -37.42 -27.89 -5.07
C LYS A 5 -37.55 -27.19 -6.41
N GLY A 6 -36.60 -26.31 -6.77
CA GLY A 6 -36.42 -25.77 -8.11
C GLY A 6 -35.42 -26.62 -8.92
N PRO A 7 -35.46 -26.60 -10.27
CA PRO A 7 -34.90 -27.62 -11.13
C PRO A 7 -33.37 -27.49 -11.39
N ALA A 8 -32.76 -28.66 -11.57
CA ALA A 8 -31.39 -28.84 -12.01
C ALA A 8 -31.25 -28.51 -13.53
N HIS A 9 -30.24 -27.73 -13.89
CA HIS A 9 -29.84 -27.61 -15.30
C HIS A 9 -28.70 -28.59 -15.61
N THR A 10 -29.03 -29.52 -16.49
CA THR A 10 -28.09 -30.44 -17.14
C THR A 10 -27.38 -29.72 -18.29
N PHE A 11 -26.08 -29.78 -18.35
CA PHE A 11 -25.31 -29.41 -19.53
C PHE A 11 -25.01 -30.65 -20.36
N ASN A 12 -25.42 -30.62 -21.61
CA ASN A 12 -25.07 -31.60 -22.64
C ASN A 12 -23.70 -31.26 -23.21
N ASN A 13 -22.84 -32.28 -23.26
CA ASN A 13 -21.67 -32.34 -24.13
C ASN A 13 -22.14 -32.70 -25.56
N ASP A 14 -21.62 -31.97 -26.53
CA ASP A 14 -21.54 -32.49 -27.91
C ASP A 14 -20.14 -32.23 -28.45
N ASP A 15 -19.47 -33.36 -28.74
CA ASP A 15 -18.22 -33.47 -29.45
C ASP A 15 -18.45 -33.20 -30.96
N THR A 16 -17.53 -32.41 -31.56
CA THR A 16 -17.23 -32.61 -32.98
C THR A 16 -15.77 -32.36 -33.27
N LEU A 17 -15.11 -33.43 -33.66
CA LEU A 17 -13.78 -33.51 -34.27
C LEU A 17 -13.71 -32.76 -35.60
N GLY A 18 -12.66 -31.97 -35.77
CA GLY A 18 -12.31 -31.31 -37.02
C GLY A 18 -10.79 -31.30 -37.25
N THR A 19 -10.38 -32.15 -38.12
CA THR A 19 -9.08 -32.52 -38.67
C THR A 19 -8.03 -31.43 -38.95
N MET A 20 -6.79 -31.81 -38.67
CA MET A 20 -5.46 -31.42 -39.13
C MET A 20 -5.34 -30.50 -40.35
N HIS A 21 -4.49 -29.46 -40.22
CA HIS A 21 -3.55 -29.09 -41.27
C HIS A 21 -2.22 -28.65 -40.66
N ASN A 22 -1.22 -29.48 -40.95
CA ASN A 22 0.20 -29.28 -40.68
C ASN A 22 0.74 -28.22 -41.65
N ARG A 23 1.28 -27.11 -41.15
CA ARG A 23 2.18 -26.24 -41.91
C ARG A 23 3.38 -25.91 -41.06
N THR A 24 4.46 -26.57 -41.37
CA THR A 24 5.83 -26.19 -41.07
C THR A 24 6.10 -24.78 -41.60
N CYS A 25 6.52 -23.88 -40.73
CA CYS A 25 7.15 -22.63 -41.16
C CYS A 25 8.40 -22.43 -40.32
N THR A 26 9.48 -22.45 -41.04
CA THR A 26 10.89 -22.30 -40.76
C THR A 26 11.22 -21.18 -39.79
N ASP A 27 12.22 -21.49 -38.94
CA ASP A 27 13.03 -20.60 -38.11
C ASP A 27 13.38 -19.28 -38.79
N ARG A 28 13.03 -18.19 -38.11
CA ARG A 28 13.79 -16.95 -38.16
C ARG A 28 14.08 -16.51 -36.75
N ASN A 29 15.34 -16.64 -36.37
CA ASN A 29 15.96 -15.93 -35.29
C ASN A 29 15.50 -14.47 -35.30
N ASN A 30 14.67 -14.10 -34.36
CA ASN A 30 14.50 -12.72 -33.98
C ASN A 30 14.83 -12.66 -32.50
N ALA A 31 16.08 -12.28 -32.25
CA ALA A 31 16.51 -11.85 -30.91
C ALA A 31 15.62 -10.66 -30.53
N LEU A 32 14.54 -10.93 -29.82
CA LEU A 32 13.82 -9.93 -29.10
C LEU A 32 14.76 -9.47 -27.97
N THR A 33 15.43 -8.38 -28.26
CA THR A 33 16.09 -7.57 -27.28
C THR A 33 15.06 -7.34 -26.16
N ASP A 34 15.36 -7.84 -24.97
CA ASP A 34 14.75 -7.43 -23.74
C ASP A 34 14.78 -5.89 -23.71
N HIS A 35 13.67 -5.29 -24.09
CA HIS A 35 13.39 -3.94 -23.71
C HIS A 35 13.12 -3.96 -22.20
N HIS A 36 14.19 -4.06 -21.46
CA HIS A 36 14.26 -3.58 -20.10
C HIS A 36 13.92 -2.08 -20.22
N SER A 37 12.62 -1.76 -20.10
CA SER A 37 12.21 -0.38 -19.85
C SER A 37 13.06 0.09 -18.70
N PRO A 38 13.80 1.20 -18.79
CA PRO A 38 14.39 1.79 -17.63
C PRO A 38 13.18 2.23 -16.78
N SER A 39 12.81 1.41 -15.81
CA SER A 39 12.09 1.89 -14.63
C SER A 39 13.03 2.95 -14.08
N GLY A 40 12.76 4.22 -14.41
CA GLY A 40 13.37 5.32 -13.69
C GLY A 40 13.06 5.02 -12.24
N GLU A 41 14.03 4.53 -11.50
CA GLU A 41 13.97 4.31 -10.08
C GLU A 41 13.71 5.69 -9.48
N TYR A 42 12.42 6.01 -9.33
CA TYR A 42 12.05 7.11 -8.46
C TYR A 42 12.56 6.71 -7.09
N SER A 43 13.54 7.46 -6.57
CA SER A 43 14.15 7.11 -5.30
C SER A 43 13.08 7.14 -4.23
N ASP A 44 13.12 6.21 -3.29
CA ASP A 44 12.24 6.18 -2.11
C ASP A 44 12.19 7.53 -1.40
N GLU A 45 13.29 8.27 -1.46
CA GLU A 45 13.40 9.61 -0.91
C GLU A 45 12.41 10.60 -1.54
N LEU A 46 12.16 10.55 -2.85
CA LEU A 46 11.20 11.44 -3.51
C LEU A 46 9.79 11.23 -2.98
N PHE A 47 9.36 9.99 -2.79
CA PHE A 47 8.04 9.69 -2.25
C PHE A 47 7.97 9.95 -0.75
N MET A 48 9.05 9.75 -0.01
CA MET A 48 9.14 10.14 1.39
C MET A 48 9.08 11.66 1.56
N GLU A 49 9.65 12.44 0.65
CA GLU A 49 9.48 13.90 0.60
C GLU A 49 7.98 14.29 0.44
N GLU A 50 7.24 13.60 -0.41
CA GLU A 50 5.79 13.82 -0.53
C GLU A 50 5.06 13.47 0.77
N ALA A 51 5.45 12.40 1.46
CA ALA A 51 4.89 12.05 2.76
C ALA A 51 5.24 13.12 3.83
N LEU A 52 6.45 13.66 3.83
CA LEU A 52 6.85 14.76 4.71
C LEU A 52 6.06 16.05 4.43
N ARG A 53 5.75 16.36 3.16
CA ARG A 53 4.85 17.48 2.82
C ARG A 53 3.43 17.25 3.36
N ALA A 54 2.94 16.02 3.32
CA ALA A 54 1.66 15.68 3.94
C ALA A 54 1.71 15.84 5.47
N ALA A 55 2.81 15.45 6.12
CA ALA A 55 3.02 15.67 7.56
C ALA A 55 3.04 17.17 7.92
N GLN A 56 3.61 18.03 7.07
CA GLN A 56 3.55 19.47 7.25
C GLN A 56 2.10 20.01 7.28
N ARG A 57 1.20 19.46 6.45
CA ARG A 57 -0.22 19.83 6.48
C ARG A 57 -0.91 19.44 7.78
N ALA A 58 -0.54 18.28 8.36
CA ALA A 58 -1.00 17.93 9.70
C ALA A 58 -0.59 18.99 10.72
N LEU A 59 0.68 19.42 10.67
CA LEU A 59 1.23 20.45 11.57
C LEU A 59 0.46 21.78 11.47
N GLU A 60 0.14 22.23 10.25
CA GLU A 60 -0.66 23.44 10.00
C GLU A 60 -2.07 23.37 10.61
N LEU A 61 -2.61 22.15 10.72
CA LEU A 61 -3.92 21.87 11.34
C LEU A 61 -3.81 21.51 12.82
N HIS A 62 -2.66 21.70 13.45
CA HIS A 62 -2.38 21.36 14.85
C HIS A 62 -2.50 19.87 15.20
N GLU A 63 -2.50 19.02 14.18
CA GLU A 63 -2.43 17.57 14.32
C GLU A 63 -0.98 17.11 14.57
N VAL A 64 -0.82 15.88 15.07
CA VAL A 64 0.49 15.24 15.15
C VAL A 64 1.05 15.12 13.72
N PRO A 65 2.24 15.66 13.40
CA PRO A 65 2.75 15.76 12.03
C PRO A 65 3.23 14.42 11.49
N VAL A 66 2.28 13.59 11.12
CA VAL A 66 2.48 12.33 10.39
C VAL A 66 1.83 12.45 9.03
N GLY A 67 2.54 12.01 8.00
CA GLY A 67 2.07 11.99 6.63
C GLY A 67 2.34 10.66 5.96
N ALA A 68 1.49 10.31 5.01
CA ALA A 68 1.63 9.12 4.19
C ALA A 68 1.21 9.39 2.74
N VAL A 69 1.82 8.67 1.80
CA VAL A 69 1.39 8.66 0.41
C VAL A 69 1.29 7.23 -0.11
N VAL A 70 0.32 7.00 -0.98
CA VAL A 70 0.20 5.76 -1.74
C VAL A 70 0.70 6.00 -3.15
N VAL A 71 1.59 5.13 -3.61
CA VAL A 71 2.22 5.18 -4.92
C VAL A 71 1.78 3.97 -5.74
N ARG A 72 1.44 4.18 -6.98
CA ARG A 72 1.18 3.13 -7.96
C ARG A 72 1.89 3.45 -9.26
N GLU A 73 2.65 2.50 -9.78
CA GLU A 73 3.37 2.66 -11.07
C GLU A 73 4.26 3.92 -11.09
N GLY A 74 4.98 4.19 -10.00
CA GLY A 74 5.85 5.36 -9.87
C GLY A 74 5.13 6.71 -9.74
N ARG A 75 3.83 6.73 -9.47
CA ARG A 75 3.04 7.96 -9.32
C ARG A 75 2.31 7.99 -7.99
N VAL A 76 2.31 9.13 -7.32
CA VAL A 76 1.49 9.32 -6.11
C VAL A 76 0.03 9.39 -6.51
N VAL A 77 -0.76 8.42 -6.04
CA VAL A 77 -2.20 8.33 -6.31
C VAL A 77 -3.04 8.86 -5.16
N ALA A 78 -2.53 8.82 -3.92
CA ALA A 78 -3.25 9.34 -2.75
C ALA A 78 -2.28 9.91 -1.72
N ARG A 79 -2.78 10.85 -0.91
CA ARG A 79 -2.06 11.48 0.19
C ARG A 79 -2.90 11.48 1.45
N GLY A 80 -2.28 11.22 2.59
CA GLY A 80 -2.92 11.27 3.89
C GLY A 80 -2.03 11.98 4.91
N TRP A 81 -2.65 12.60 5.87
CA TRP A 81 -2.03 13.14 7.07
C TRP A 81 -2.95 12.91 8.25
N ASN A 82 -2.42 12.96 9.46
CA ASN A 82 -3.25 12.79 10.64
C ASN A 82 -4.37 13.84 10.68
N ARG A 83 -5.59 13.37 10.99
CA ARG A 83 -6.81 14.17 11.05
C ARG A 83 -7.67 13.79 12.27
N ASN A 84 -7.04 13.24 13.29
CA ASN A 84 -7.78 12.73 14.46
C ASN A 84 -8.62 13.80 15.13
N LEU A 85 -8.07 15.01 15.30
CA LEU A 85 -8.78 16.13 15.92
C LEU A 85 -9.78 16.75 14.92
N ALA A 86 -9.38 16.97 13.69
CA ALA A 86 -10.20 17.59 12.67
C ALA A 86 -11.46 16.78 12.33
N ASP A 87 -11.35 15.46 12.26
CA ASP A 87 -12.45 14.57 11.90
C ASP A 87 -13.16 13.97 13.12
N ASN A 88 -12.67 14.21 14.36
CA ASN A 88 -13.10 13.50 15.58
C ASN A 88 -13.09 11.97 15.40
N ASP A 89 -12.10 11.47 14.66
CA ASP A 89 -11.94 10.05 14.32
C ASP A 89 -10.62 9.52 14.90
N PRO A 90 -10.65 8.64 15.92
CA PRO A 90 -9.43 8.06 16.50
C PRO A 90 -8.65 7.19 15.51
N THR A 91 -9.25 6.83 14.37
CA THR A 91 -8.62 6.02 13.34
C THR A 91 -8.05 6.84 12.17
N ALA A 92 -8.23 8.16 12.14
CA ALA A 92 -7.80 9.03 11.05
C ALA A 92 -6.28 9.29 11.07
N HIS A 93 -5.49 8.22 11.18
CA HIS A 93 -4.05 8.27 10.98
C HIS A 93 -3.71 8.49 9.50
N ALA A 94 -2.57 9.07 9.22
CA ALA A 94 -2.11 9.40 7.87
C ALA A 94 -2.23 8.22 6.90
N GLU A 95 -1.81 7.04 7.32
CA GLU A 95 -1.84 5.82 6.52
C GLU A 95 -3.29 5.40 6.21
N ILE A 96 -4.19 5.48 7.21
CA ILE A 96 -5.61 5.14 7.02
C ILE A 96 -6.27 6.11 6.04
N VAL A 97 -6.00 7.41 6.19
CA VAL A 97 -6.51 8.45 5.29
C VAL A 97 -6.02 8.20 3.87
N ALA A 98 -4.72 7.95 3.68
CA ALA A 98 -4.13 7.67 2.37
C ALA A 98 -4.70 6.38 1.74
N LEU A 99 -4.88 5.30 2.52
CA LEU A 99 -5.45 4.04 2.04
C LEU A 99 -6.90 4.19 1.59
N ARG A 100 -7.72 4.95 2.34
CA ARG A 100 -9.13 5.24 1.99
C ARG A 100 -9.22 6.02 0.68
N GLU A 101 -8.42 7.06 0.53
CA GLU A 101 -8.35 7.84 -0.71
C GLU A 101 -7.87 6.98 -1.89
N ALA A 102 -6.80 6.21 -1.72
CA ALA A 102 -6.29 5.31 -2.75
C ALA A 102 -7.34 4.28 -3.17
N GLY A 103 -8.06 3.69 -2.22
CA GLY A 103 -9.14 2.74 -2.50
C GLY A 103 -10.25 3.35 -3.35
N ALA A 104 -10.63 4.58 -3.07
CA ALA A 104 -11.64 5.33 -3.83
C ALA A 104 -11.14 5.64 -5.27
N ILE A 105 -9.90 6.08 -5.42
CA ILE A 105 -9.31 6.43 -6.73
C ILE A 105 -9.08 5.19 -7.58
N VAL A 106 -8.57 4.12 -6.99
CA VAL A 106 -8.32 2.84 -7.70
C VAL A 106 -9.61 2.07 -7.97
N GLY A 107 -10.69 2.38 -7.26
CA GLY A 107 -11.97 1.67 -7.34
C GLY A 107 -11.90 0.25 -6.77
N ASN A 108 -10.96 -0.02 -5.86
CA ASN A 108 -10.76 -1.35 -5.28
C ASN A 108 -10.21 -1.23 -3.85
N HIS A 109 -10.74 -2.04 -2.92
CA HIS A 109 -10.22 -2.15 -1.57
C HIS A 109 -8.86 -2.90 -1.50
N ARG A 110 -8.50 -3.66 -2.54
CA ARG A 110 -7.21 -4.34 -2.66
C ARG A 110 -6.26 -3.49 -3.48
N LEU A 111 -5.20 -3.03 -2.84
CA LEU A 111 -4.18 -2.15 -3.40
C LEU A 111 -2.87 -2.91 -3.68
N GLY A 112 -2.97 -4.16 -4.17
CA GLY A 112 -1.85 -5.09 -4.31
C GLY A 112 -0.74 -4.68 -5.28
N GLN A 113 -0.93 -3.61 -6.06
CA GLN A 113 0.10 -3.02 -6.93
C GLN A 113 0.60 -1.67 -6.39
N CYS A 114 0.18 -1.30 -5.17
CA CYS A 114 0.54 -0.03 -4.58
C CYS A 114 1.63 -0.21 -3.50
N GLU A 115 2.40 0.83 -3.34
CA GLU A 115 3.37 1.02 -2.27
C GLU A 115 2.87 2.13 -1.34
N LEU A 116 3.13 2.00 -0.04
CA LEU A 116 2.81 3.06 0.92
C LEU A 116 4.09 3.60 1.53
N PHE A 117 4.21 4.91 1.56
CA PHE A 117 5.28 5.66 2.22
C PHE A 117 4.69 6.39 3.41
N ALA A 118 5.25 6.22 4.60
CA ALA A 118 4.82 6.88 5.84
C ALA A 118 6.01 7.53 6.55
N THR A 119 5.84 8.71 7.13
CA THR A 119 6.94 9.41 7.81
C THR A 119 7.38 8.75 9.10
N ILE A 120 6.51 7.91 9.70
CA ILE A 120 6.81 7.15 10.91
C ILE A 120 6.41 5.68 10.73
N GLU A 121 7.03 4.81 11.52
CA GLU A 121 6.67 3.39 11.61
C GLU A 121 5.17 3.23 11.94
N PRO A 122 4.39 2.48 11.13
CA PRO A 122 2.96 2.28 11.37
C PRO A 122 2.66 1.60 12.69
N CYS A 123 1.63 2.08 13.40
CA CYS A 123 1.10 1.43 14.59
C CYS A 123 0.32 0.16 14.23
N ALA A 124 -0.11 -0.61 15.24
CA ALA A 124 -0.82 -1.90 15.05
C ALA A 124 -2.08 -1.78 14.18
N MET A 125 -2.86 -0.70 14.35
CA MET A 125 -4.05 -0.43 13.54
C MET A 125 -3.68 -0.23 12.06
N CYS A 126 -2.71 0.63 11.78
CA CYS A 126 -2.26 0.94 10.42
C CYS A 126 -1.59 -0.28 9.77
N ALA A 127 -0.74 -1.00 10.51
CA ALA A 127 -0.12 -2.24 10.04
C ALA A 127 -1.18 -3.28 9.64
N GLY A 128 -2.21 -3.47 10.46
CA GLY A 128 -3.34 -4.34 10.13
C GLY A 128 -4.08 -3.88 8.86
N ALA A 129 -4.30 -2.58 8.71
CA ALA A 129 -4.94 -2.02 7.51
C ALA A 129 -4.12 -2.26 6.23
N LEU A 130 -2.79 -2.15 6.29
CA LEU A 130 -1.89 -2.46 5.17
C LEU A 130 -2.01 -3.91 4.71
N VAL A 131 -2.11 -4.85 5.67
CA VAL A 131 -2.35 -6.28 5.36
C VAL A 131 -3.70 -6.47 4.66
N HIS A 132 -4.77 -5.86 5.16
CA HIS A 132 -6.10 -5.95 4.56
C HIS A 132 -6.15 -5.33 3.16
N ALA A 133 -5.49 -4.19 2.97
CA ALA A 133 -5.37 -3.52 1.67
C ALA A 133 -4.45 -4.26 0.68
N ARG A 134 -3.70 -5.28 1.12
CA ARG A 134 -2.76 -6.03 0.28
C ARG A 134 -1.65 -5.17 -0.31
N ILE A 135 -1.17 -4.16 0.41
CA ILE A 135 -0.08 -3.30 -0.04
C ILE A 135 1.14 -4.14 -0.41
N LYS A 136 1.72 -3.84 -1.58
CA LYS A 136 2.89 -4.57 -2.11
C LYS A 136 4.14 -4.28 -1.28
N ARG A 137 4.37 -3.01 -0.95
CA ARG A 137 5.58 -2.53 -0.26
C ARG A 137 5.25 -1.40 0.71
N LEU A 138 5.83 -1.46 1.90
CA LEU A 138 5.84 -0.39 2.90
C LEU A 138 7.23 0.22 2.98
N VAL A 139 7.31 1.54 2.87
CA VAL A 139 8.50 2.34 3.16
C VAL A 139 8.18 3.31 4.27
N TYR A 140 8.99 3.38 5.33
CA TYR A 140 8.76 4.34 6.40
C TYR A 140 10.03 5.07 6.84
N GLY A 141 9.81 6.25 7.43
CA GLY A 141 10.89 7.12 7.89
C GLY A 141 11.44 6.70 9.24
N ALA A 142 11.01 7.37 10.30
CA ALA A 142 11.49 7.12 11.66
C ALA A 142 10.80 5.92 12.31
N ASP A 143 11.53 5.22 13.19
CA ASP A 143 10.96 4.21 14.07
C ASP A 143 10.02 4.85 15.11
N ASP A 144 9.01 4.11 15.56
CA ASP A 144 8.17 4.52 16.69
C ASP A 144 8.38 3.59 17.90
N PRO A 145 9.22 4.00 18.86
CA PRO A 145 9.52 3.18 20.04
C PRO A 145 8.34 3.05 21.01
N LYS A 146 7.22 3.73 20.76
CA LYS A 146 6.04 3.70 21.66
C LYS A 146 4.89 2.87 21.09
N ALA A 147 4.66 2.91 19.79
CA ALA A 147 3.50 2.29 19.15
C ALA A 147 3.82 1.57 17.84
N GLY A 148 5.08 1.58 17.39
CA GLY A 148 5.50 0.94 16.13
C GLY A 148 5.19 -0.55 16.11
N ALA A 149 4.60 -1.00 15.01
CA ALA A 149 4.13 -2.37 14.89
C ALA A 149 4.71 -3.11 13.66
N VAL A 150 5.82 -2.61 13.15
CA VAL A 150 6.62 -3.29 12.13
C VAL A 150 7.75 -4.08 12.80
N HIS A 151 8.52 -3.43 13.70
CA HIS A 151 9.60 -4.08 14.46
C HIS A 151 9.85 -3.48 15.85
N SER A 152 9.46 -2.21 16.11
CA SER A 152 9.88 -1.51 17.34
C SER A 152 9.22 -2.05 18.60
N VAL A 153 7.88 -2.21 18.62
CA VAL A 153 7.12 -2.69 19.79
C VAL A 153 6.41 -4.00 19.48
N MET A 154 5.85 -4.10 18.28
CA MET A 154 5.13 -5.29 17.80
C MET A 154 5.66 -5.67 16.41
N GLN A 155 5.39 -6.91 15.98
CA GLN A 155 5.75 -7.42 14.67
C GLN A 155 4.51 -7.93 13.92
N VAL A 156 3.56 -7.02 13.69
CA VAL A 156 2.29 -7.36 13.04
C VAL A 156 2.51 -7.84 11.60
N LEU A 157 3.36 -7.15 10.82
CA LEU A 157 3.55 -7.43 9.39
C LEU A 157 4.36 -8.70 9.12
N ASN A 158 5.14 -9.16 10.08
CA ASN A 158 6.03 -10.32 9.94
C ASN A 158 5.44 -11.62 10.50
N HIS A 159 4.19 -11.60 10.97
CA HIS A 159 3.57 -12.79 11.56
C HIS A 159 3.46 -13.92 10.53
N PRO A 160 3.96 -15.15 10.83
CA PRO A 160 4.10 -16.23 9.84
C PRO A 160 2.77 -16.75 9.28
N LEU A 161 1.67 -16.57 10.01
CA LEU A 161 0.33 -17.02 9.60
C LEU A 161 -0.45 -15.98 8.81
N LEU A 162 0.13 -14.80 8.54
CA LEU A 162 -0.55 -13.81 7.68
C LEU A 162 -0.68 -14.36 6.26
N ASN A 163 -1.85 -14.15 5.69
CA ASN A 163 -2.19 -14.53 4.32
C ASN A 163 -1.70 -13.52 3.26
N HIS A 164 -0.99 -12.48 3.68
CA HIS A 164 -0.35 -11.48 2.83
C HIS A 164 0.99 -11.07 3.44
N ARG A 165 1.99 -10.97 2.61
CA ARG A 165 3.32 -10.46 2.96
C ARG A 165 3.64 -9.30 2.05
N MET A 166 4.35 -8.32 2.57
CA MET A 166 4.80 -7.15 1.84
C MET A 166 6.30 -6.94 2.01
N GLU A 167 6.92 -6.27 1.08
CA GLU A 167 8.28 -5.77 1.23
C GLU A 167 8.29 -4.61 2.23
N ILE A 168 9.32 -4.53 3.07
CA ILE A 168 9.41 -3.50 4.11
C ILE A 168 10.79 -2.85 4.05
N GLN A 169 10.80 -1.51 3.98
CA GLN A 169 11.99 -0.68 4.03
C GLN A 169 11.79 0.42 5.07
N GLY A 170 12.55 0.39 6.15
CA GLY A 170 12.59 1.46 7.15
C GLY A 170 13.79 2.39 6.97
N GLY A 171 13.76 3.54 7.65
CA GLY A 171 14.90 4.45 7.77
C GLY A 171 15.04 5.50 6.68
N VAL A 172 14.11 5.57 5.71
CA VAL A 172 14.18 6.54 4.62
C VAL A 172 13.85 7.95 5.12
N LEU A 173 14.83 8.86 5.06
CA LEU A 173 14.75 10.21 5.63
C LEU A 173 14.35 10.23 7.12
N ALA A 174 14.75 9.20 7.88
CA ALA A 174 14.37 9.00 9.29
C ALA A 174 14.69 10.22 10.17
N GLY A 175 15.83 10.85 9.99
CA GLY A 175 16.24 12.04 10.76
C GLY A 175 15.26 13.19 10.62
N ARG A 176 14.82 13.48 9.40
CA ARG A 176 13.84 14.55 9.11
C ARG A 176 12.48 14.25 9.68
N SER A 177 12.04 13.00 9.56
CA SER A 177 10.76 12.55 10.13
C SER A 177 10.75 12.64 11.65
N ALA A 178 11.82 12.21 12.30
CA ALA A 178 11.99 12.30 13.75
C ALA A 178 12.05 13.76 14.25
N GLU A 179 12.78 14.63 13.55
CA GLU A 179 12.90 16.04 13.90
C GLU A 179 11.54 16.76 13.88
N LEU A 180 10.74 16.53 12.84
CA LEU A 180 9.41 17.11 12.71
C LEU A 180 8.50 16.74 13.90
N LEU A 181 8.48 15.45 14.27
CA LEU A 181 7.72 14.96 15.43
C LEU A 181 8.24 15.52 16.76
N GLN A 182 9.56 15.51 16.95
CA GLN A 182 10.18 16.01 18.18
C GLN A 182 9.93 17.51 18.37
N SER A 183 10.00 18.31 17.33
CA SER A 183 9.70 19.75 17.38
C SER A 183 8.26 19.99 17.81
N PHE A 184 7.30 19.29 17.23
CA PHE A 184 5.90 19.36 17.58
C PHE A 184 5.64 19.09 19.08
N PHE A 185 6.24 18.03 19.63
CA PHE A 185 6.06 17.69 21.03
C PHE A 185 6.84 18.59 22.01
N ARG A 186 7.96 19.20 21.56
CA ARG A 186 8.67 20.19 22.38
C ARG A 186 7.86 21.48 22.60
N GLU A 187 7.16 21.93 21.56
CA GLU A 187 6.35 23.15 21.59
C GLU A 187 5.07 23.03 22.44
N ARG A 188 4.69 21.78 22.81
CA ARG A 188 3.46 21.49 23.57
C ARG A 188 3.70 21.01 25.01
N ARG A 189 4.94 21.06 25.48
CA ARG A 189 5.34 20.81 26.89
C ARG A 189 5.49 22.12 27.64
#